data_80c561528dc87bd7abb356beeaaf9737
#
_entry.id   80c561528dc87bd7abb356beeaaf9737
#
_cell.length_a   1.000
_cell.length_b   1.000
_cell.length_c   1.000
_cell.angle_alpha   90.00
_cell.angle_beta   90.00
_cell.angle_gamma   90.00
#
_symmetry.space_group_name_H-M   'P 1'
#
loop_
_entity.id
_entity.type
_entity.pdbx_description
1 polymer ?
#
loop_
_entity_poly.entity_id
_entity_poly.type
_entity_poly.pdbx_seq_one_letter_code
_entity_poly.pdbx_strand_id
1 'polypeptide(L)'
;DIDGDPDRFARGGEIIERRIKVPDYGYRLPEEIAFFTTETVYNDENEHLSFKQGGGHGGSHPHMIHEFIMSIVEDRKPLIDDIKGAYWTATGICAHLSAMEGGKKMPIPDFAKLD
;
A
#
# COMPACT_ATOMS: atom_id res chain seq x y z
N ASP A 1 -6.91 8.00 -7.48
CA ASP A 1 -7.09 7.62 -8.87
C ASP A 1 -5.80 7.02 -9.40
N ILE A 2 -5.71 5.67 -9.40
CA ILE A 2 -4.56 4.94 -9.93
C ILE A 2 -4.60 4.89 -11.47
N ASP A 3 -5.61 5.47 -12.08
CA ASP A 3 -5.65 5.76 -13.52
C ASP A 3 -4.63 6.85 -13.95
N GLY A 4 -3.81 7.34 -12.99
CA GLY A 4 -2.91 8.44 -13.22
C GLY A 4 -1.76 8.08 -14.14
N ASP A 5 -0.72 7.55 -13.62
CA ASP A 5 0.51 7.36 -14.39
C ASP A 5 0.67 5.94 -14.92
N PRO A 6 0.94 5.77 -16.22
CA PRO A 6 1.36 4.48 -16.74
C PRO A 6 2.68 4.06 -16.10
N ASP A 7 2.76 2.82 -15.64
CA ASP A 7 4.03 2.23 -15.22
C ASP A 7 5.01 2.26 -16.40
N ARG A 8 6.13 2.96 -16.22
CA ARG A 8 7.16 3.11 -17.26
C ARG A 8 8.29 2.14 -17.01
N PHE A 9 8.45 1.20 -17.91
CA PHE A 9 9.59 0.29 -17.90
C PHE A 9 10.50 0.57 -19.10
N ALA A 10 11.77 0.81 -18.84
CA ALA A 10 12.78 0.93 -19.90
C ALA A 10 13.43 -0.44 -20.14
N ARG A 11 13.29 -0.98 -21.33
CA ARG A 11 13.97 -2.20 -21.76
C ARG A 11 14.59 -1.96 -23.12
N GLY A 12 15.93 -2.00 -23.20
CA GLY A 12 16.64 -1.81 -24.47
C GLY A 12 16.43 -0.44 -25.12
N GLY A 13 16.18 0.61 -24.33
CA GLY A 13 15.93 1.97 -24.83
C GLY A 13 14.48 2.23 -25.25
N GLU A 14 13.60 1.25 -25.20
CA GLU A 14 12.17 1.42 -25.44
C GLU A 14 11.42 1.59 -24.11
N ILE A 15 10.55 2.61 -24.02
CA ILE A 15 9.69 2.83 -22.86
C ILE A 15 8.39 2.08 -23.09
N ILE A 16 8.15 1.05 -22.29
CA ILE A 16 6.89 0.30 -22.31
C ILE A 16 5.99 0.90 -21.24
N GLU A 17 4.88 1.49 -21.64
CA GLU A 17 3.86 2.01 -20.74
C GLU A 17 2.76 0.96 -20.55
N ARG A 18 2.47 0.63 -19.29
CA ARG A 18 1.35 -0.23 -18.92
C ARG A 18 0.46 0.50 -17.93
N ARG A 19 -0.83 0.52 -18.20
CA ARG A 19 -1.83 0.95 -17.22
C ARG A 19 -2.35 -0.27 -16.50
N ILE A 20 -2.15 -0.30 -15.18
CA ILE A 20 -2.71 -1.34 -14.31
C ILE A 20 -3.97 -0.75 -13.68
N LYS A 21 -5.13 -1.33 -13.99
CA LYS A 21 -6.38 -1.00 -13.32
C LYS A 21 -6.51 -1.89 -12.09
N VAL A 22 -6.39 -1.29 -10.91
CA VAL A 22 -6.63 -1.99 -9.64
C VAL A 22 -8.15 -2.01 -9.40
N PRO A 23 -8.75 -3.19 -9.10
CA PRO A 23 -10.16 -3.27 -8.76
C PRO A 23 -10.47 -2.46 -7.49
N ASP A 24 -11.63 -1.81 -7.47
CA ASP A 24 -12.14 -1.22 -6.24
C ASP A 24 -12.66 -2.33 -5.31
N TYR A 25 -12.08 -2.39 -4.14
CA TYR A 25 -12.46 -3.33 -3.07
C TYR A 25 -13.25 -2.65 -1.95
N GLY A 26 -13.79 -1.46 -2.15
CA GLY A 26 -14.59 -0.72 -1.17
C GLY A 26 -15.74 -1.54 -0.59
N TYR A 27 -16.32 -2.45 -1.37
CA TYR A 27 -17.40 -3.35 -0.93
C TYR A 27 -17.00 -4.28 0.23
N ARG A 28 -15.71 -4.41 0.55
CA ARG A 28 -15.19 -5.18 1.70
C ARG A 28 -15.19 -4.39 3.00
N LEU A 29 -15.47 -3.11 2.92
CA LEU A 29 -15.52 -2.20 4.07
C LEU A 29 -16.97 -1.94 4.46
N PRO A 30 -17.24 -1.62 5.74
CA PRO A 30 -18.52 -1.05 6.14
C PRO A 30 -18.87 0.18 5.29
N GLU A 31 -20.16 0.36 4.99
CA GLU A 31 -20.63 1.43 4.09
C GLU A 31 -20.18 2.82 4.56
N GLU A 32 -20.14 3.03 5.88
CA GLU A 32 -19.75 4.30 6.52
C GLU A 32 -18.29 4.69 6.26
N ILE A 33 -17.45 3.74 5.89
CA ILE A 33 -16.03 3.98 5.58
C ILE A 33 -15.68 3.69 4.12
N ALA A 34 -16.49 2.94 3.40
CA ALA A 34 -16.21 2.54 2.02
C ALA A 34 -16.01 3.73 1.09
N PHE A 35 -16.74 4.82 1.28
CA PHE A 35 -16.64 6.03 0.46
C PHE A 35 -15.29 6.74 0.58
N PHE A 36 -14.55 6.57 1.69
CA PHE A 36 -13.20 7.12 1.83
C PHE A 36 -12.16 6.47 0.90
N THR A 37 -12.51 5.39 0.23
CA THR A 37 -11.63 4.76 -0.76
C THR A 37 -11.51 5.59 -2.05
N THR A 38 -12.53 6.35 -2.38
CA THR A 38 -12.63 7.11 -3.64
C THR A 38 -12.87 8.60 -3.45
N GLU A 39 -13.54 8.99 -2.35
CA GLU A 39 -13.99 10.36 -2.13
C GLU A 39 -13.02 11.19 -1.29
N THR A 40 -12.95 12.47 -1.62
CA THR A 40 -12.35 13.46 -0.74
C THR A 40 -13.42 13.97 0.21
N VAL A 41 -13.20 13.77 1.51
CA VAL A 41 -14.15 14.25 2.53
C VAL A 41 -13.57 15.46 3.21
N TYR A 42 -14.34 16.53 3.23
CA TYR A 42 -14.07 17.73 3.99
C TYR A 42 -15.26 18.01 4.91
N ASN A 43 -14.98 18.18 6.21
CA ASN A 43 -15.98 18.53 7.20
C ASN A 43 -15.59 19.87 7.83
N ASP A 44 -16.35 20.93 7.51
CA ASP A 44 -16.09 22.30 7.98
C ASP A 44 -16.24 22.43 9.51
N GLU A 45 -17.08 21.60 10.13
CA GLU A 45 -17.31 21.62 11.57
C GLU A 45 -16.21 20.90 12.36
N ASN A 46 -15.55 19.94 11.71
CA ASN A 46 -14.50 19.12 12.30
C ASN A 46 -13.30 19.06 11.36
N GLU A 47 -12.63 20.18 11.17
CA GLU A 47 -11.52 20.31 10.20
C GLU A 47 -10.40 19.27 10.44
N HIS A 48 -10.15 18.90 11.70
CA HIS A 48 -9.16 17.89 12.06
C HIS A 48 -9.53 16.46 11.61
N LEU A 49 -10.81 16.21 11.30
CA LEU A 49 -11.29 14.94 10.74
C LEU A 49 -11.41 14.98 9.22
N SER A 50 -11.06 16.09 8.58
CA SER A 50 -11.21 16.27 7.16
C SER A 50 -10.03 15.69 6.39
N PHE A 51 -10.33 14.94 5.34
CA PHE A 51 -9.36 14.35 4.44
C PHE A 51 -9.42 15.07 3.09
N LYS A 52 -8.44 15.91 2.83
CA LYS A 52 -8.31 16.62 1.54
C LYS A 52 -7.78 15.73 0.41
N GLN A 53 -7.33 14.53 0.75
CA GLN A 53 -6.79 13.57 -0.21
C GLN A 53 -7.79 12.42 -0.38
N GLY A 54 -8.69 12.58 -1.35
CA GLY A 54 -9.58 11.51 -1.75
C GLY A 54 -8.80 10.32 -2.29
N GLY A 55 -9.24 9.13 -1.92
CA GLY A 55 -8.64 7.90 -2.39
C GLY A 55 -7.15 7.73 -2.04
N GLY A 56 -6.67 8.30 -0.93
CA GLY A 56 -5.27 8.30 -0.52
C GLY A 56 -4.56 6.97 -0.80
N HIS A 57 -3.45 7.02 -1.55
CA HIS A 57 -2.76 5.84 -2.08
C HIS A 57 -3.69 4.85 -2.81
N GLY A 58 -4.58 5.39 -3.66
CA GLY A 58 -5.53 4.59 -4.43
C GLY A 58 -6.59 3.90 -3.59
N GLY A 59 -6.99 4.49 -2.46
CA GLY A 59 -8.01 3.95 -1.59
C GLY A 59 -7.53 2.89 -0.60
N SER A 60 -6.22 2.66 -0.49
CA SER A 60 -5.69 1.62 0.40
C SER A 60 -5.71 1.98 1.89
N HIS A 61 -5.68 3.27 2.24
CA HIS A 61 -5.64 3.70 3.64
C HIS A 61 -6.84 3.22 4.47
N PRO A 62 -8.10 3.41 4.04
CA PRO A 62 -9.25 2.87 4.76
C PRO A 62 -9.16 1.37 5.01
N HIS A 63 -8.71 0.60 4.03
CA HIS A 63 -8.53 -0.85 4.16
C HIS A 63 -7.48 -1.21 5.21
N MET A 64 -6.34 -0.52 5.21
CA MET A 64 -5.26 -0.77 6.19
C MET A 64 -5.72 -0.46 7.61
N ILE A 65 -6.36 0.69 7.82
CA ILE A 65 -6.82 1.11 9.14
C ILE A 65 -7.93 0.19 9.64
N HIS A 66 -8.89 -0.15 8.78
CA HIS A 66 -9.97 -1.07 9.13
C HIS A 66 -9.41 -2.44 9.53
N GLU A 67 -8.50 -3.01 8.76
CA GLU A 67 -7.88 -4.31 9.07
C GLU A 67 -7.13 -4.27 10.40
N PHE A 68 -6.38 -3.19 10.67
CA PHE A 68 -5.68 -3.02 11.94
C PHE A 68 -6.64 -2.98 13.13
N ILE A 69 -7.70 -2.16 13.05
CA ILE A 69 -8.70 -2.05 14.12
C ILE A 69 -9.42 -3.38 14.31
N MET A 70 -9.86 -4.03 13.23
CA MET A 70 -10.57 -5.31 13.32
C MET A 70 -9.70 -6.44 13.87
N SER A 71 -8.40 -6.43 13.60
CA SER A 71 -7.49 -7.40 14.20
C SER A 71 -7.45 -7.30 15.74
N ILE A 72 -7.55 -6.07 16.27
CA ILE A 72 -7.63 -5.82 17.72
C ILE A 72 -9.00 -6.23 18.27
N VAL A 73 -10.08 -5.81 17.61
CA VAL A 73 -11.46 -6.08 18.06
C VAL A 73 -11.76 -7.58 18.07
N GLU A 74 -11.25 -8.31 17.07
CA GLU A 74 -11.47 -9.75 16.91
C GLU A 74 -10.40 -10.62 17.59
N ASP A 75 -9.43 -10.00 18.26
CA ASP A 75 -8.30 -10.67 18.92
C ASP A 75 -7.59 -11.68 18.01
N ARG A 76 -7.26 -11.25 16.81
CA ARG A 76 -6.58 -12.05 15.77
C ARG A 76 -5.33 -11.37 15.23
N LYS A 77 -4.45 -12.13 14.61
CA LYS A 77 -3.34 -11.53 13.87
C LYS A 77 -3.87 -10.73 12.67
N PRO A 78 -3.30 -9.52 12.41
CA PRO A 78 -3.62 -8.77 11.21
C PRO A 78 -3.14 -9.52 9.95
N LEU A 79 -3.81 -9.27 8.82
CA LEU A 79 -3.40 -9.85 7.54
C LEU A 79 -1.98 -9.43 7.13
N ILE A 80 -1.61 -8.21 7.52
CA ILE A 80 -0.26 -7.66 7.35
C ILE A 80 0.33 -7.51 8.74
N ASP A 81 1.05 -8.53 9.18
CA ASP A 81 1.77 -8.56 10.45
C ASP A 81 3.18 -7.94 10.33
N ASP A 82 3.88 -7.89 11.44
CA ASP A 82 5.24 -7.37 11.54
C ASP A 82 6.22 -8.10 10.62
N ILE A 83 6.10 -9.42 10.51
CA ILE A 83 6.96 -10.24 9.64
C ILE A 83 6.76 -9.88 8.16
N LYS A 84 5.50 -9.75 7.70
CA LYS A 84 5.21 -9.31 6.33
C LYS A 84 5.70 -7.89 6.07
N GLY A 85 5.49 -6.99 7.02
CA GLY A 85 5.98 -5.63 6.96
C GLY A 85 7.51 -5.58 6.83
N ALA A 86 8.22 -6.42 7.61
CA ALA A 86 9.67 -6.54 7.54
C ALA A 86 10.15 -7.03 6.16
N TYR A 87 9.51 -8.07 5.60
CA TYR A 87 9.85 -8.54 4.25
C TYR A 87 9.65 -7.48 3.18
N TRP A 88 8.55 -6.75 3.20
CA TRP A 88 8.27 -5.71 2.22
C TRP A 88 9.28 -4.57 2.30
N THR A 89 9.61 -4.13 3.51
CA THR A 89 10.62 -3.09 3.74
C THR A 89 12.00 -3.54 3.31
N ALA A 90 12.41 -4.76 3.70
CA ALA A 90 13.72 -5.31 3.36
C ALA A 90 13.89 -5.49 1.84
N THR A 91 12.83 -5.81 1.11
CA THR A 91 12.88 -5.91 -0.35
C THR A 91 13.33 -4.59 -0.98
N GLY A 92 12.76 -3.46 -0.54
CA GLY A 92 13.17 -2.13 -1.01
C GLY A 92 14.60 -1.78 -0.65
N ILE A 93 15.02 -2.08 0.59
CA ILE A 93 16.39 -1.83 1.06
C ILE A 93 17.40 -2.68 0.26
N CYS A 94 17.12 -3.97 0.09
CA CYS A 94 18.00 -4.87 -0.67
C CYS A 94 18.07 -4.48 -2.16
N ALA A 95 16.98 -3.99 -2.73
CA ALA A 95 16.97 -3.45 -4.09
C ALA A 95 17.87 -2.22 -4.21
N HIS A 96 17.80 -1.29 -3.26
CA HIS A 96 18.68 -0.14 -3.20
C HIS A 96 20.16 -0.54 -3.09
N LEU A 97 20.50 -1.44 -2.16
CA LEU A 97 21.86 -1.93 -2.00
C LEU A 97 22.37 -2.62 -3.26
N SER A 98 21.53 -3.43 -3.92
CA SER A 98 21.85 -4.06 -5.19
C SER A 98 22.19 -3.02 -6.27
N ALA A 99 21.38 -1.97 -6.37
CA ALA A 99 21.63 -0.90 -7.34
C ALA A 99 22.96 -0.17 -7.08
N MET A 100 23.29 0.11 -5.82
CA MET A 100 24.56 0.73 -5.44
C MET A 100 25.77 -0.14 -5.74
N GLU A 101 25.60 -1.45 -5.83
CA GLU A 101 26.67 -2.42 -6.19
C GLU A 101 26.55 -2.95 -7.64
N GLY A 102 25.94 -2.16 -8.54
CA GLY A 102 25.88 -2.49 -9.99
C GLY A 102 24.96 -3.65 -10.33
N GLY A 103 23.91 -3.89 -9.54
CA GLY A 103 22.94 -4.97 -9.78
C GLY A 103 23.30 -6.31 -9.14
N LYS A 104 24.18 -6.29 -8.14
CA LYS A 104 24.58 -7.50 -7.42
C LYS A 104 23.38 -8.15 -6.72
N LYS A 105 23.30 -9.47 -6.77
CA LYS A 105 22.27 -10.22 -6.07
C LYS A 105 22.41 -10.04 -4.55
N MET A 106 21.39 -9.47 -3.92
CA MET A 106 21.31 -9.30 -2.46
C MET A 106 20.31 -10.30 -1.88
N PRO A 107 20.71 -11.06 -0.84
CA PRO A 107 19.76 -11.92 -0.13
C PRO A 107 18.83 -11.09 0.75
N ILE A 108 17.55 -11.42 0.76
CA ILE A 108 16.61 -10.88 1.74
C ILE A 108 16.69 -11.74 3.00
N PRO A 109 16.89 -11.16 4.20
CA PRO A 109 16.89 -11.88 5.46
C PRO A 109 15.61 -12.69 5.67
N ASP A 110 15.71 -13.84 6.30
CA ASP A 110 14.56 -14.67 6.63
C ASP A 110 14.03 -14.29 8.03
N PHE A 111 13.07 -13.37 8.06
CA PHE A 111 12.49 -12.86 9.31
C PHE A 111 11.62 -13.88 10.05
N ALA A 112 11.15 -14.93 9.38
CA ALA A 112 10.37 -15.98 10.02
C ALA A 112 11.21 -16.92 10.91
N LYS A 113 12.54 -16.79 10.87
CA LYS A 113 13.50 -17.60 11.65
C LYS A 113 14.21 -16.82 12.74
N LEU A 114 13.72 -15.61 13.04
CA LEU A 114 14.34 -14.76 14.08
C LEU A 114 13.73 -14.96 15.48
N ASP A 115 13.00 -16.06 15.71
CA ASP A 115 12.49 -16.48 17.03
C ASP A 115 13.57 -17.16 17.89
#